data_9e98177017a4c9285f5cd06060eda5e1
#
_entry.id   9e98177017a4c9285f5cd06060eda5e1
#
_cell.length_a   1.000
_cell.length_b   1.000
_cell.length_c   1.000
_cell.angle_alpha   90.00
_cell.angle_beta   90.00
_cell.angle_gamma   90.00
#
_symmetry.space_group_name_H-M   'P 1'
#
loop_
_entity.id
_entity.type
_entity.pdbx_description
1 polymer ?
#
loop_
_entity_poly.entity_id
_entity_poly.type
_entity_poly.pdbx_seq_one_letter_code
_entity_poly.pdbx_strand_id
1 'polypeptide(L)'
;MEPIVNYYSQFDEWGRLDREPWEYTINLSFIKKYLPAGSAVLDNGAGPGKYAMELARQGHGVTLADLTPKLVETARSKAGELGLLDRFRGFHAADARDLSLFGDGQFDASLMLGPLYHLQAAEDRVKAVGELHRVTAKDGWVFVAFMPRIRHLANSLRDPLNWKPSDTVRGLEAFAETGRFDHSDDGRFTGAYYFPVGDIIPFMETNGFGTVKLIGSGSIASGMTEEQWDYWRSQGEEVSRRVMDLILQAAEDPYNLGSSSHLLYVGRRL
;
A
#
# COMPACT_ATOMS: atom_id res chain seq x y z
N MET A 1 5.34 13.41 11.88
CA MET A 1 6.24 12.85 10.83
C MET A 1 7.52 12.24 11.44
N GLU A 2 8.21 12.90 12.37
CA GLU A 2 9.42 12.36 13.01
C GLU A 2 9.25 10.94 13.61
N PRO A 3 8.16 10.63 14.34
CA PRO A 3 7.95 9.27 14.86
C PRO A 3 7.83 8.19 13.76
N ILE A 4 7.21 8.54 12.63
CA ILE A 4 7.06 7.64 11.48
C ILE A 4 8.41 7.37 10.82
N VAL A 5 9.21 8.41 10.57
CA VAL A 5 10.57 8.29 10.03
C VAL A 5 11.45 7.46 10.96
N ASN A 6 11.37 7.68 12.27
CA ASN A 6 12.11 6.92 13.27
C ASN A 6 11.72 5.44 13.26
N TYR A 7 10.43 5.11 13.19
CA TYR A 7 9.94 3.74 13.09
C TYR A 7 10.52 3.04 11.85
N TYR A 8 10.33 3.61 10.67
CA TYR A 8 10.79 3.00 9.41
C TYR A 8 12.30 3.01 9.24
N SER A 9 13.03 3.87 9.93
CA SER A 9 14.51 3.84 9.94
C SER A 9 15.08 2.63 10.68
N GLN A 10 14.29 1.97 11.56
CA GLN A 10 14.69 0.82 12.36
C GLN A 10 14.00 -0.47 11.93
N PHE A 11 12.87 -0.37 11.24
CA PHE A 11 12.06 -1.51 10.83
C PHE A 11 12.60 -2.15 9.53
N ASP A 12 12.59 -3.49 9.46
CA ASP A 12 12.89 -4.23 8.22
C ASP A 12 11.70 -4.20 7.26
N GLU A 13 11.53 -3.08 6.58
CA GLU A 13 10.43 -2.91 5.60
C GLU A 13 10.63 -3.78 4.36
N TRP A 14 11.88 -4.09 3.97
CA TRP A 14 12.13 -5.00 2.84
C TRP A 14 11.57 -6.39 3.11
N GLY A 15 11.84 -6.97 4.29
CA GLY A 15 11.35 -8.29 4.69
C GLY A 15 9.88 -8.33 5.08
N ARG A 16 9.21 -7.18 5.31
CA ARG A 16 7.79 -7.16 5.68
C ARG A 16 6.91 -7.87 4.65
N LEU A 17 7.09 -7.55 3.38
CA LEU A 17 6.31 -8.16 2.28
C LEU A 17 6.68 -9.63 2.02
N ASP A 18 7.80 -10.12 2.53
CA ASP A 18 8.11 -11.55 2.54
C ASP A 18 7.34 -12.28 3.64
N ARG A 19 7.14 -11.61 4.78
CA ARG A 19 6.32 -12.13 5.89
C ARG A 19 4.81 -12.03 5.61
N GLU A 20 4.39 -11.13 4.72
CA GLU A 20 2.99 -10.93 4.30
C GLU A 20 2.85 -11.10 2.77
N PRO A 21 3.17 -12.30 2.24
CA PRO A 21 3.31 -12.51 0.79
C PRO A 21 2.00 -12.32 0.02
N TRP A 22 0.86 -12.51 0.67
CA TRP A 22 -0.46 -12.38 0.03
C TRP A 22 -0.77 -10.95 -0.36
N GLU A 23 -0.49 -9.96 0.51
CA GLU A 23 -0.65 -8.55 0.17
C GLU A 23 0.16 -8.18 -1.08
N TYR A 24 1.44 -8.54 -1.07
CA TYR A 24 2.32 -8.26 -2.20
C TYR A 24 1.86 -8.93 -3.49
N THR A 25 1.55 -10.23 -3.44
CA THR A 25 1.17 -11.03 -4.60
C THR A 25 -0.15 -10.54 -5.22
N ILE A 26 -1.16 -10.29 -4.37
CA ILE A 26 -2.48 -9.84 -4.84
C ILE A 26 -2.37 -8.42 -5.41
N ASN A 27 -1.80 -7.47 -4.67
CA ASN A 27 -1.66 -6.10 -5.16
C ASN A 27 -0.87 -6.04 -6.46
N LEU A 28 0.25 -6.76 -6.55
CA LEU A 28 1.07 -6.80 -7.76
C LEU A 28 0.31 -7.40 -8.95
N SER A 29 -0.51 -8.43 -8.74
CA SER A 29 -1.34 -9.02 -9.78
C SER A 29 -2.33 -8.01 -10.36
N PHE A 30 -2.98 -7.22 -9.50
CA PHE A 30 -3.88 -6.16 -9.95
C PHE A 30 -3.13 -4.99 -10.60
N ILE A 31 -1.99 -4.56 -10.07
CA ILE A 31 -1.16 -3.53 -10.71
C ILE A 31 -0.77 -3.98 -12.13
N LYS A 32 -0.25 -5.18 -12.29
CA LYS A 32 0.14 -5.75 -13.59
C LYS A 32 -1.03 -5.85 -14.57
N LYS A 33 -2.23 -6.15 -14.08
CA LYS A 33 -3.43 -6.29 -14.91
C LYS A 33 -3.83 -4.97 -15.60
N TYR A 34 -3.61 -3.85 -14.92
CA TYR A 34 -4.06 -2.53 -15.39
C TYR A 34 -2.94 -1.63 -15.93
N LEU A 35 -1.70 -1.88 -15.55
CA LEU A 35 -0.57 -1.04 -15.94
C LEU A 35 -0.14 -1.33 -17.38
N PRO A 36 -0.20 -0.35 -18.32
CA PRO A 36 0.25 -0.55 -19.69
C PRO A 36 1.77 -0.81 -19.74
N ALA A 37 2.20 -1.64 -20.69
CA ALA A 37 3.61 -1.95 -20.86
C ALA A 37 4.46 -0.68 -21.15
N GLY A 38 5.64 -0.60 -20.55
CA GLY A 38 6.59 0.50 -20.76
C GLY A 38 6.21 1.82 -20.09
N SER A 39 5.20 1.84 -19.20
CA SER A 39 4.75 3.04 -18.51
C SER A 39 5.85 3.75 -17.71
N ALA A 40 5.75 5.08 -17.64
CA ALA A 40 6.46 5.89 -16.65
C ALA A 40 5.69 5.82 -15.32
N VAL A 41 6.27 5.21 -14.29
CA VAL A 41 5.62 4.93 -13.01
C VAL A 41 6.26 5.72 -11.88
N LEU A 42 5.44 6.39 -11.06
CA LEU A 42 5.84 6.89 -9.75
C LEU A 42 5.44 5.87 -8.67
N ASP A 43 6.40 5.42 -7.87
CA ASP A 43 6.15 4.70 -6.63
C ASP A 43 6.39 5.68 -5.46
N ASN A 44 5.28 6.23 -4.92
CA ASN A 44 5.29 7.27 -3.89
C ASN A 44 5.03 6.66 -2.51
N GLY A 45 6.00 6.80 -1.61
CA GLY A 45 6.07 6.09 -0.34
C GLY A 45 6.48 4.63 -0.55
N ALA A 46 7.45 4.44 -1.44
CA ALA A 46 7.89 3.13 -1.90
C ALA A 46 8.64 2.31 -0.85
N GLY A 47 9.05 2.94 0.27
CA GLY A 47 9.98 2.32 1.20
C GLY A 47 11.27 1.89 0.50
N PRO A 48 11.75 0.66 0.75
CA PRO A 48 12.92 0.11 0.07
C PRO A 48 12.68 -0.35 -1.38
N GLY A 49 11.48 -0.13 -1.94
CA GLY A 49 11.18 -0.24 -3.37
C GLY A 49 10.83 -1.63 -3.89
N LYS A 50 10.20 -2.50 -3.11
CA LYS A 50 9.92 -3.88 -3.55
C LYS A 50 8.99 -3.94 -4.76
N TYR A 51 7.92 -3.14 -4.79
CA TYR A 51 7.06 -2.98 -5.97
C TYR A 51 7.83 -2.31 -7.13
N ALA A 52 8.56 -1.24 -6.85
CA ALA A 52 9.39 -0.53 -7.82
C ALA A 52 10.37 -1.45 -8.55
N MET A 53 11.07 -2.35 -7.82
CA MET A 53 12.00 -3.32 -8.42
C MET A 53 11.30 -4.28 -9.37
N GLU A 54 10.12 -4.77 -8.99
CA GLU A 54 9.38 -5.70 -9.83
C GLU A 54 8.84 -5.02 -11.09
N LEU A 55 8.33 -3.79 -10.97
CA LEU A 55 7.89 -3.01 -12.14
C LEU A 55 9.06 -2.66 -13.07
N ALA A 56 10.24 -2.36 -12.51
CA ALA A 56 11.46 -2.15 -13.28
C ALA A 56 11.88 -3.41 -14.07
N ARG A 57 11.79 -4.62 -13.46
CA ARG A 57 12.03 -5.90 -14.16
C ARG A 57 11.09 -6.11 -15.34
N GLN A 58 9.86 -5.63 -15.26
CA GLN A 58 8.86 -5.73 -16.32
C GLN A 58 9.04 -4.69 -17.43
N GLY A 59 10.06 -3.84 -17.32
CA GLY A 59 10.40 -2.87 -18.37
C GLY A 59 9.77 -1.49 -18.22
N HIS A 60 9.16 -1.21 -17.06
CA HIS A 60 8.66 0.12 -16.75
C HIS A 60 9.80 1.08 -16.40
N GLY A 61 9.65 2.36 -16.71
CA GLY A 61 10.54 3.42 -16.25
C GLY A 61 10.09 3.93 -14.88
N VAL A 62 10.77 3.54 -13.80
CA VAL A 62 10.30 3.80 -12.43
C VAL A 62 10.98 5.01 -11.82
N THR A 63 10.22 5.90 -11.21
CA THR A 63 10.69 6.94 -10.28
C THR A 63 10.24 6.54 -8.88
N LEU A 64 11.19 6.49 -7.95
CA LEU A 64 10.93 6.13 -6.57
C LEU A 64 11.00 7.37 -5.68
N ALA A 65 9.99 7.53 -4.83
CA ALA A 65 9.96 8.57 -3.81
C ALA A 65 9.56 7.98 -2.45
N ASP A 66 10.21 8.41 -1.38
CA ASP A 66 9.85 8.05 -0.01
C ASP A 66 10.24 9.18 0.96
N LEU A 67 9.49 9.31 2.06
CA LEU A 67 9.77 10.31 3.09
C LEU A 67 11.10 10.05 3.81
N THR A 68 11.52 8.78 3.92
CA THR A 68 12.67 8.33 4.71
C THR A 68 13.92 8.22 3.85
N PRO A 69 14.91 9.14 3.95
CA PRO A 69 16.10 9.13 3.10
C PRO A 69 16.88 7.81 3.15
N LYS A 70 16.91 7.14 4.31
CA LYS A 70 17.55 5.84 4.48
C LYS A 70 16.90 4.76 3.61
N LEU A 71 15.57 4.75 3.49
CA LEU A 71 14.86 3.80 2.64
C LEU A 71 15.10 4.07 1.15
N VAL A 72 15.17 5.33 0.77
CA VAL A 72 15.54 5.75 -0.61
C VAL A 72 16.93 5.23 -0.97
N GLU A 73 17.91 5.36 -0.09
CA GLU A 73 19.27 4.85 -0.34
C GLU A 73 19.30 3.32 -0.36
N THR A 74 18.55 2.66 0.53
CA THR A 74 18.36 1.20 0.49
C THR A 74 17.79 0.76 -0.86
N ALA A 75 16.77 1.45 -1.36
CA ALA A 75 16.18 1.16 -2.67
C ALA A 75 17.18 1.33 -3.81
N ARG A 76 17.99 2.40 -3.79
CA ARG A 76 19.04 2.60 -4.79
C ARG A 76 20.07 1.48 -4.78
N SER A 77 20.53 1.07 -3.59
CA SER A 77 21.47 -0.06 -3.42
C SER A 77 20.89 -1.35 -3.97
N LYS A 78 19.62 -1.66 -3.62
CA LYS A 78 18.91 -2.84 -4.12
C LYS A 78 18.74 -2.83 -5.64
N ALA A 79 18.42 -1.69 -6.24
CA ALA A 79 18.38 -1.55 -7.70
C ALA A 79 19.73 -1.87 -8.35
N GLY A 80 20.85 -1.43 -7.72
CA GLY A 80 22.20 -1.75 -8.16
C GLY A 80 22.52 -3.24 -8.05
N GLU A 81 22.24 -3.87 -6.89
CA GLU A 81 22.45 -5.30 -6.65
C GLU A 81 21.66 -6.16 -7.65
N LEU A 82 20.49 -5.72 -8.07
CA LEU A 82 19.62 -6.41 -9.01
C LEU A 82 19.87 -6.06 -10.49
N GLY A 83 20.81 -5.15 -10.80
CA GLY A 83 21.11 -4.72 -12.16
C GLY A 83 19.97 -3.93 -12.82
N LEU A 84 19.18 -3.19 -12.03
CA LEU A 84 17.98 -2.48 -12.51
C LEU A 84 18.14 -0.95 -12.58
N LEU A 85 19.32 -0.39 -12.24
CA LEU A 85 19.51 1.06 -12.17
C LEU A 85 19.08 1.78 -13.45
N ASP A 86 19.33 1.21 -14.62
CA ASP A 86 18.99 1.81 -15.93
C ASP A 86 17.45 1.90 -16.16
N ARG A 87 16.66 1.21 -15.36
CA ARG A 87 15.20 1.27 -15.38
C ARG A 87 14.63 2.33 -14.45
N PHE A 88 15.45 2.82 -13.51
CA PHE A 88 15.03 3.90 -12.61
C PHE A 88 15.35 5.25 -13.21
N ARG A 89 14.37 6.16 -13.19
CA ARG A 89 14.49 7.55 -13.63
C ARG A 89 14.89 8.49 -12.49
N GLY A 90 14.80 8.01 -11.24
CA GLY A 90 15.23 8.74 -10.06
C GLY A 90 14.85 8.07 -8.75
N PHE A 91 15.54 8.50 -7.69
CA PHE A 91 15.32 8.11 -6.31
C PHE A 91 15.30 9.40 -5.49
N HIS A 92 14.18 9.70 -4.83
CA HIS A 92 13.93 11.00 -4.23
C HIS A 92 13.45 10.87 -2.79
N ALA A 93 14.04 11.64 -1.88
CA ALA A 93 13.45 11.84 -0.56
C ALA A 93 12.37 12.92 -0.69
N ALA A 94 11.09 12.53 -0.55
CA ALA A 94 9.96 13.43 -0.75
C ALA A 94 8.78 13.08 0.18
N ASP A 95 8.05 14.11 0.59
CA ASP A 95 6.79 13.98 1.30
C ASP A 95 5.65 13.81 0.28
N ALA A 96 4.79 12.83 0.48
CA ALA A 96 3.64 12.59 -0.40
C ALA A 96 2.69 13.81 -0.51
N ARG A 97 2.74 14.74 0.45
CA ARG A 97 1.99 16.00 0.45
C ARG A 97 2.63 17.12 -0.38
N ASP A 98 3.86 16.91 -0.83
CA ASP A 98 4.62 17.87 -1.63
C ASP A 98 5.49 17.13 -2.64
N LEU A 99 4.94 16.93 -3.82
CA LEU A 99 5.60 16.33 -4.97
C LEU A 99 6.02 17.40 -6.01
N SER A 100 6.25 18.66 -5.57
CA SER A 100 6.59 19.80 -6.43
C SER A 100 7.85 19.59 -7.27
N LEU A 101 8.71 18.63 -6.89
CA LEU A 101 9.86 18.20 -7.69
C LEU A 101 9.47 17.50 -9.01
N PHE A 102 8.19 17.09 -9.15
CA PHE A 102 7.66 16.45 -10.36
C PHE A 102 6.67 17.35 -11.08
N GLY A 103 6.71 17.31 -12.42
CA GLY A 103 5.79 18.06 -13.27
C GLY A 103 4.37 17.50 -13.27
N ASP A 104 3.41 18.32 -13.69
CA ASP A 104 2.01 17.92 -13.86
C ASP A 104 1.89 16.84 -14.96
N GLY A 105 1.14 15.77 -14.66
CA GLY A 105 0.91 14.70 -15.62
C GLY A 105 2.16 13.95 -16.07
N GLN A 106 3.19 13.95 -15.24
CA GLN A 106 4.50 13.37 -15.60
C GLN A 106 4.48 11.84 -15.71
N PHE A 107 3.56 11.16 -14.99
CA PHE A 107 3.55 9.71 -14.86
C PHE A 107 2.30 9.09 -15.47
N ASP A 108 2.47 8.02 -16.26
CA ASP A 108 1.37 7.24 -16.82
C ASP A 108 0.62 6.47 -15.71
N ALA A 109 1.32 6.17 -14.62
CA ALA A 109 0.74 5.56 -13.42
C ALA A 109 1.46 6.00 -12.15
N SER A 110 0.72 6.09 -11.05
CA SER A 110 1.27 6.41 -9.73
C SER A 110 0.76 5.44 -8.66
N LEU A 111 1.68 4.91 -7.87
CA LEU A 111 1.41 4.10 -6.70
C LEU A 111 1.52 4.97 -5.44
N MET A 112 0.63 4.76 -4.47
CA MET A 112 0.70 5.31 -3.11
C MET A 112 0.28 4.20 -2.13
N LEU A 113 1.19 3.28 -1.85
CA LEU A 113 0.87 2.06 -1.11
C LEU A 113 1.20 2.13 0.40
N GLY A 114 1.65 3.30 0.87
CA GLY A 114 2.03 3.56 2.27
C GLY A 114 1.54 4.89 2.84
N PRO A 115 1.83 6.01 2.18
CA PRO A 115 1.72 7.34 2.79
C PRO A 115 0.34 7.70 3.33
N LEU A 116 -0.73 7.35 2.61
CA LEU A 116 -2.08 7.86 2.90
C LEU A 116 -2.59 7.45 4.29
N TYR A 117 -2.31 6.24 4.70
CA TYR A 117 -2.71 5.78 6.04
C TYR A 117 -1.76 6.23 7.17
N HIS A 118 -0.68 6.95 6.85
CA HIS A 118 0.16 7.66 7.82
C HIS A 118 -0.18 9.15 7.94
N LEU A 119 -1.25 9.60 7.32
CA LEU A 119 -1.72 10.99 7.38
C LEU A 119 -3.01 11.06 8.21
N GLN A 120 -2.87 11.35 9.52
CA GLN A 120 -4.01 11.39 10.44
C GLN A 120 -4.91 12.62 10.25
N ALA A 121 -4.38 13.75 9.78
CA ALA A 121 -5.16 14.94 9.48
C ALA A 121 -5.87 14.79 8.12
N ALA A 122 -7.14 15.17 8.04
CA ALA A 122 -7.91 15.07 6.81
C ALA A 122 -7.33 15.95 5.69
N GLU A 123 -6.87 17.13 6.05
CA GLU A 123 -6.26 18.10 5.14
C GLU A 123 -4.97 17.53 4.51
N ASP A 124 -4.17 16.82 5.29
CA ASP A 124 -2.95 16.18 4.80
C ASP A 124 -3.26 15.06 3.80
N ARG A 125 -4.32 14.28 4.05
CA ARG A 125 -4.77 13.23 3.11
C ARG A 125 -5.26 13.83 1.79
N VAL A 126 -6.06 14.90 1.84
CA VAL A 126 -6.53 15.63 0.66
C VAL A 126 -5.35 16.20 -0.12
N LYS A 127 -4.37 16.80 0.59
CA LYS A 127 -3.17 17.36 -0.03
C LYS A 127 -2.35 16.29 -0.74
N ALA A 128 -2.11 15.15 -0.09
CA ALA A 128 -1.35 14.05 -0.70
C ALA A 128 -2.06 13.44 -1.92
N VAL A 129 -3.38 13.27 -1.86
CA VAL A 129 -4.17 12.76 -3.00
C VAL A 129 -4.26 13.81 -4.12
N GLY A 130 -4.29 15.10 -3.79
CA GLY A 130 -4.19 16.20 -4.76
C GLY A 130 -2.86 16.21 -5.51
N GLU A 131 -1.75 16.00 -4.81
CA GLU A 131 -0.43 15.86 -5.45
C GLU A 131 -0.35 14.60 -6.32
N LEU A 132 -0.88 13.46 -5.84
CA LEU A 132 -0.99 12.24 -6.65
C LEU A 132 -1.78 12.49 -7.94
N HIS A 133 -2.91 13.24 -7.84
CA HIS A 133 -3.69 13.63 -9.00
C HIS A 133 -2.90 14.51 -9.94
N ARG A 134 -2.20 15.53 -9.43
CA ARG A 134 -1.45 16.49 -10.24
C ARG A 134 -0.35 15.80 -11.06
N VAL A 135 0.43 14.91 -10.44
CA VAL A 135 1.61 14.28 -11.09
C VAL A 135 1.24 13.13 -12.02
N THR A 136 0.06 12.49 -11.84
CA THR A 136 -0.42 11.43 -12.73
C THR A 136 -0.97 12.03 -14.01
N ALA A 137 -0.70 11.45 -15.17
CA ALA A 137 -1.23 11.91 -16.46
C ALA A 137 -2.76 11.82 -16.51
N LYS A 138 -3.41 12.64 -17.35
CA LYS A 138 -4.84 12.48 -17.63
C LYS A 138 -5.13 11.06 -18.12
N ASP A 139 -6.19 10.44 -17.61
CA ASP A 139 -6.52 9.03 -17.84
C ASP A 139 -5.45 8.04 -17.36
N GLY A 140 -4.43 8.49 -16.62
CA GLY A 140 -3.38 7.67 -16.00
C GLY A 140 -3.92 6.83 -14.83
N TRP A 141 -3.22 5.76 -14.51
CA TRP A 141 -3.63 4.82 -13.47
C TRP A 141 -3.14 5.25 -12.09
N VAL A 142 -3.97 5.00 -11.09
CA VAL A 142 -3.55 5.12 -9.68
C VAL A 142 -3.87 3.87 -8.89
N PHE A 143 -2.93 3.52 -8.00
CA PHE A 143 -3.02 2.39 -7.08
C PHE A 143 -2.75 2.90 -5.67
N VAL A 144 -3.76 2.88 -4.81
CA VAL A 144 -3.68 3.50 -3.49
C VAL A 144 -4.08 2.52 -2.42
N ALA A 145 -3.21 2.33 -1.41
CA ALA A 145 -3.51 1.45 -0.30
C ALA A 145 -4.23 2.18 0.84
N PHE A 146 -5.19 1.48 1.43
CA PHE A 146 -5.95 1.92 2.60
C PHE A 146 -5.95 0.86 3.68
N MET A 147 -6.01 1.26 4.93
CA MET A 147 -6.21 0.36 6.07
C MET A 147 -7.66 0.45 6.54
N PRO A 148 -8.43 -0.66 6.54
CA PRO A 148 -9.84 -0.63 6.94
C PRO A 148 -9.99 -0.61 8.46
N ARG A 149 -10.83 0.31 8.97
CA ARG A 149 -11.07 0.53 10.41
C ARG A 149 -11.61 -0.73 11.10
N ILE A 150 -12.54 -1.41 10.45
CA ILE A 150 -13.17 -2.60 11.02
C ILE A 150 -12.17 -3.75 11.29
N ARG A 151 -11.15 -3.89 10.45
CA ARG A 151 -10.11 -4.91 10.65
C ARG A 151 -9.27 -4.64 11.89
N HIS A 152 -8.91 -3.36 12.13
CA HIS A 152 -8.16 -3.01 13.33
C HIS A 152 -8.97 -3.28 14.60
N LEU A 153 -10.27 -2.90 14.63
CA LEU A 153 -11.15 -3.22 15.76
C LEU A 153 -11.19 -4.73 16.02
N ALA A 154 -11.35 -5.54 14.98
CA ALA A 154 -11.36 -6.99 15.12
C ALA A 154 -10.03 -7.54 15.66
N ASN A 155 -8.88 -6.98 15.22
CA ASN A 155 -7.56 -7.37 15.72
C ASN A 155 -7.38 -6.96 17.19
N SER A 156 -7.78 -5.74 17.56
CA SER A 156 -7.68 -5.25 18.95
C SER A 156 -8.50 -6.10 19.92
N LEU A 157 -9.68 -6.60 19.48
CA LEU A 157 -10.50 -7.51 20.32
C LEU A 157 -9.88 -8.89 20.46
N ARG A 158 -9.14 -9.37 19.45
CA ARG A 158 -8.51 -10.71 19.48
C ARG A 158 -7.17 -10.72 20.22
N ASP A 159 -6.42 -9.62 20.13
CA ASP A 159 -5.08 -9.51 20.66
C ASP A 159 -4.83 -8.10 21.22
N PRO A 160 -5.54 -7.74 22.33
CA PRO A 160 -5.55 -6.37 22.84
C PRO A 160 -4.16 -5.90 23.28
N LEU A 161 -3.32 -6.76 23.85
CA LEU A 161 -2.01 -6.36 24.38
C LEU A 161 -1.05 -5.88 23.29
N ASN A 162 -1.24 -6.33 22.05
CA ASN A 162 -0.45 -5.89 20.90
C ASN A 162 -0.98 -4.61 20.22
N TRP A 163 -2.14 -4.10 20.66
CA TRP A 163 -2.81 -2.95 20.02
C TRP A 163 -3.17 -1.83 21.01
N LYS A 164 -2.27 -1.56 21.98
CA LYS A 164 -2.45 -0.46 22.94
C LYS A 164 -2.50 0.89 22.20
N PRO A 165 -3.38 1.83 22.61
CA PRO A 165 -4.25 1.81 23.79
C PRO A 165 -5.62 1.12 23.54
N SER A 166 -5.83 0.42 22.42
CA SER A 166 -7.09 -0.30 22.14
C SER A 166 -7.28 -1.58 22.99
N ASP A 167 -6.44 -1.78 24.00
CA ASP A 167 -6.60 -2.78 25.07
C ASP A 167 -7.60 -2.35 26.17
N THR A 168 -8.16 -1.14 26.05
CA THR A 168 -9.19 -0.60 26.92
C THR A 168 -10.46 -0.25 26.15
N VAL A 169 -11.62 -0.30 26.81
CA VAL A 169 -12.89 0.12 26.19
C VAL A 169 -12.80 1.56 25.68
N ARG A 170 -12.24 2.46 26.49
CA ARG A 170 -12.04 3.86 26.10
C ARG A 170 -11.16 4.00 24.85
N GLY A 171 -10.09 3.23 24.76
CA GLY A 171 -9.21 3.24 23.59
C GLY A 171 -9.90 2.70 22.34
N LEU A 172 -10.69 1.63 22.47
CA LEU A 172 -11.50 1.08 21.39
C LEU A 172 -12.55 2.07 20.89
N GLU A 173 -13.28 2.73 21.82
CA GLU A 173 -14.30 3.75 21.47
C GLU A 173 -13.67 4.95 20.76
N ALA A 174 -12.57 5.49 21.27
CA ALA A 174 -11.85 6.61 20.67
C ALA A 174 -11.33 6.25 19.26
N PHE A 175 -10.82 5.04 19.08
CA PHE A 175 -10.41 4.55 17.77
C PHE A 175 -11.61 4.35 16.83
N ALA A 176 -12.69 3.74 17.31
CA ALA A 176 -13.91 3.51 16.51
C ALA A 176 -14.51 4.82 16.00
N GLU A 177 -14.45 5.88 16.81
CA GLU A 177 -14.92 7.21 16.43
C GLU A 177 -13.99 7.90 15.41
N THR A 178 -12.69 7.92 15.70
CA THR A 178 -11.74 8.76 14.96
C THR A 178 -11.02 8.05 13.83
N GLY A 179 -10.82 6.74 13.92
CA GLY A 179 -9.95 5.95 13.03
C GLY A 179 -8.45 6.26 13.19
N ARG A 180 -8.05 7.10 14.16
CA ARG A 180 -6.66 7.43 14.43
C ARG A 180 -6.07 6.41 15.38
N PHE A 181 -4.84 6.00 15.11
CA PHE A 181 -4.13 5.05 15.94
C PHE A 181 -2.69 5.51 16.18
N ASP A 182 -2.37 5.67 17.46
CA ASP A 182 -1.03 5.90 17.96
C ASP A 182 -0.75 4.86 19.04
N HIS A 183 0.26 4.02 18.83
CA HIS A 183 0.60 3.00 19.79
C HIS A 183 1.17 3.63 21.07
N SER A 184 0.77 3.10 22.24
CA SER A 184 1.25 3.62 23.53
C SER A 184 2.69 3.24 23.86
N ASP A 185 3.19 2.13 23.28
CA ASP A 185 4.55 1.65 23.50
C ASP A 185 5.48 2.19 22.40
N ASP A 186 6.67 2.64 22.79
CA ASP A 186 7.69 3.17 21.88
C ASP A 186 8.17 2.11 20.87
N GLY A 187 8.54 2.57 19.67
CA GLY A 187 9.08 1.71 18.61
C GLY A 187 8.05 0.80 17.93
N ARG A 188 6.76 0.97 18.25
CA ARG A 188 5.66 0.24 17.61
C ARG A 188 5.07 1.07 16.47
N PHE A 189 4.31 0.39 15.58
CA PHE A 189 3.59 1.03 14.50
C PHE A 189 2.64 2.10 15.02
N THR A 190 2.76 3.32 14.51
CA THR A 190 2.09 4.52 15.04
C THR A 190 1.79 5.53 13.94
N GLY A 191 1.04 6.59 14.27
CA GLY A 191 0.74 7.68 13.33
C GLY A 191 -0.23 7.25 12.23
N ALA A 192 -1.12 6.27 12.50
CA ALA A 192 -1.96 5.71 11.46
C ALA A 192 -3.39 6.26 11.45
N TYR A 193 -4.01 6.25 10.28
CA TYR A 193 -5.43 6.49 10.07
C TYR A 193 -6.06 5.33 9.32
N TYR A 194 -7.13 4.79 9.89
CA TYR A 194 -7.90 3.69 9.33
C TYR A 194 -9.23 4.19 8.78
N PHE A 195 -9.49 3.89 7.52
CA PHE A 195 -10.69 4.35 6.83
C PHE A 195 -11.91 3.45 7.13
N PRO A 196 -13.13 4.03 7.29
CA PRO A 196 -14.33 3.26 7.04
C PRO A 196 -14.32 2.79 5.59
N VAL A 197 -14.61 1.52 5.33
CA VAL A 197 -14.56 0.95 3.97
C VAL A 197 -15.45 1.72 2.99
N GLY A 198 -16.65 2.11 3.45
CA GLY A 198 -17.61 2.86 2.63
C GLY A 198 -17.16 4.27 2.22
N ASP A 199 -16.17 4.86 2.91
CA ASP A 199 -15.71 6.23 2.64
C ASP A 199 -14.57 6.27 1.61
N ILE A 200 -13.94 5.12 1.30
CA ILE A 200 -12.76 5.09 0.43
C ILE A 200 -13.08 5.55 -0.99
N ILE A 201 -14.09 4.95 -1.61
CA ILE A 201 -14.49 5.31 -2.99
C ILE A 201 -14.95 6.77 -3.05
N PRO A 202 -15.89 7.24 -2.21
CA PRO A 202 -16.29 8.64 -2.20
C PRO A 202 -15.12 9.62 -2.00
N PHE A 203 -14.17 9.27 -1.13
CA PHE A 203 -12.98 10.08 -0.90
C PHE A 203 -12.13 10.22 -2.17
N MET A 204 -11.84 9.13 -2.88
CA MET A 204 -11.06 9.17 -4.11
C MET A 204 -11.78 9.89 -5.24
N GLU A 205 -13.08 9.64 -5.42
CA GLU A 205 -13.90 10.28 -6.46
C GLU A 205 -14.03 11.79 -6.24
N THR A 206 -14.22 12.23 -5.01
CA THR A 206 -14.25 13.66 -4.67
C THR A 206 -12.92 14.36 -4.96
N ASN A 207 -11.81 13.62 -4.98
CA ASN A 207 -10.48 14.14 -5.30
C ASN A 207 -10.07 13.91 -6.77
N GLY A 208 -11.03 13.68 -7.70
CA GLY A 208 -10.81 13.69 -9.14
C GLY A 208 -10.38 12.36 -9.76
N PHE A 209 -10.65 11.23 -9.08
CA PHE A 209 -10.36 9.90 -9.62
C PHE A 209 -11.65 9.15 -9.98
N GLY A 210 -11.65 8.47 -11.12
CA GLY A 210 -12.70 7.53 -11.49
C GLY A 210 -12.36 6.14 -10.96
N THR A 211 -13.26 5.56 -10.15
CA THR A 211 -13.07 4.24 -9.54
C THR A 211 -13.19 3.13 -10.57
N VAL A 212 -12.20 2.25 -10.61
CA VAL A 212 -12.25 1.00 -11.37
C VAL A 212 -12.55 -0.17 -10.44
N LYS A 213 -11.81 -0.29 -9.32
CA LYS A 213 -12.00 -1.34 -8.31
C LYS A 213 -11.54 -0.91 -6.93
N LEU A 214 -12.11 -1.54 -5.91
CA LEU A 214 -11.58 -1.62 -4.56
C LEU A 214 -11.49 -3.09 -4.20
N ILE A 215 -10.31 -3.57 -3.81
CA ILE A 215 -10.06 -4.99 -3.51
C ILE A 215 -9.46 -5.19 -2.13
N GLY A 216 -9.68 -6.37 -1.56
CA GLY A 216 -9.01 -6.80 -0.33
C GLY A 216 -7.64 -7.38 -0.62
N SER A 217 -6.56 -6.73 -0.18
CA SER A 217 -5.17 -7.15 -0.43
C SER A 217 -4.80 -8.48 0.22
N GLY A 218 -5.54 -8.96 1.21
CA GLY A 218 -5.38 -10.30 1.80
C GLY A 218 -6.31 -11.34 1.20
N SER A 219 -7.43 -10.92 0.62
CA SER A 219 -8.49 -11.79 0.11
C SER A 219 -8.90 -12.88 1.12
N ILE A 220 -9.37 -14.03 0.64
CA ILE A 220 -9.63 -15.24 1.44
C ILE A 220 -8.34 -15.94 1.93
N ALA A 221 -7.17 -15.50 1.44
CA ALA A 221 -5.87 -15.98 1.89
C ALA A 221 -5.34 -15.25 3.14
N SER A 222 -6.07 -14.25 3.66
CA SER A 222 -5.72 -13.58 4.92
C SER A 222 -5.56 -14.59 6.06
N GLY A 223 -4.34 -14.70 6.59
CA GLY A 223 -4.01 -15.66 7.66
C GLY A 223 -3.66 -17.07 7.19
N MET A 224 -3.60 -17.32 5.89
CA MET A 224 -3.03 -18.57 5.35
C MET A 224 -1.54 -18.63 5.64
N THR A 225 -1.10 -19.73 6.26
CA THR A 225 0.32 -19.97 6.54
C THR A 225 1.08 -20.45 5.30
N GLU A 226 2.42 -20.34 5.35
CA GLU A 226 3.29 -20.89 4.30
C GLU A 226 3.05 -22.40 4.10
N GLU A 227 2.92 -23.18 5.19
CA GLU A 227 2.63 -24.62 5.15
C GLU A 227 1.31 -24.93 4.43
N GLN A 228 0.27 -24.13 4.68
CA GLN A 228 -1.03 -24.31 4.00
C GLN A 228 -0.92 -23.99 2.51
N TRP A 229 -0.10 -23.02 2.13
CA TRP A 229 0.15 -22.73 0.72
C TRP A 229 1.05 -23.78 0.06
N ASP A 230 2.03 -24.35 0.78
CA ASP A 230 2.88 -25.44 0.30
C ASP A 230 2.08 -26.70 -0.04
N TYR A 231 1.01 -26.98 0.71
CA TYR A 231 0.10 -28.05 0.33
C TYR A 231 -0.42 -27.87 -1.10
N TRP A 232 -0.90 -26.68 -1.45
CA TRP A 232 -1.43 -26.40 -2.79
C TRP A 232 -0.33 -26.44 -3.87
N ARG A 233 0.84 -25.91 -3.57
CA ARG A 233 2.02 -25.99 -4.46
C ARG A 233 2.44 -27.43 -4.74
N SER A 234 2.40 -28.29 -3.75
CA SER A 234 2.75 -29.71 -3.87
C SER A 234 1.82 -30.51 -4.77
N GLN A 235 0.58 -30.02 -4.99
CA GLN A 235 -0.39 -30.67 -5.89
C GLN A 235 -0.11 -30.38 -7.39
N GLY A 236 0.90 -29.60 -7.69
CA GLY A 236 1.34 -29.24 -9.03
C GLY A 236 0.98 -27.82 -9.46
N GLU A 237 1.65 -27.36 -10.51
CA GLU A 237 1.58 -26.00 -11.00
C GLU A 237 0.16 -25.59 -11.44
N GLU A 238 -0.55 -26.46 -12.14
CA GLU A 238 -1.91 -26.19 -12.60
C GLU A 238 -2.88 -26.01 -11.41
N VAL A 239 -2.76 -26.84 -10.37
CA VAL A 239 -3.61 -26.74 -9.18
C VAL A 239 -3.32 -25.44 -8.43
N SER A 240 -2.06 -25.13 -8.16
CA SER A 240 -1.68 -23.90 -7.46
C SER A 240 -2.09 -22.65 -8.23
N ARG A 241 -1.98 -22.65 -9.57
CA ARG A 241 -2.47 -21.55 -10.41
C ARG A 241 -3.98 -21.36 -10.27
N ARG A 242 -4.78 -22.43 -10.34
CA ARG A 242 -6.24 -22.36 -10.19
C ARG A 242 -6.66 -21.90 -8.79
N VAL A 243 -5.95 -22.30 -7.74
CA VAL A 243 -6.18 -21.80 -6.38
C VAL A 243 -5.86 -20.31 -6.29
N MET A 244 -4.76 -19.88 -6.93
CA MET A 244 -4.43 -18.44 -7.01
C MET A 244 -5.51 -17.65 -7.75
N ASP A 245 -6.05 -18.17 -8.84
CA ASP A 245 -7.15 -17.52 -9.59
C ASP A 245 -8.40 -17.34 -8.69
N LEU A 246 -8.73 -18.32 -7.85
CA LEU A 246 -9.82 -18.21 -6.86
C LEU A 246 -9.52 -17.14 -5.80
N ILE A 247 -8.29 -17.07 -5.30
CA ILE A 247 -7.87 -16.05 -4.34
C ILE A 247 -7.99 -14.66 -4.97
N LEU A 248 -7.52 -14.47 -6.21
CA LEU A 248 -7.62 -13.19 -6.92
C LEU A 248 -9.07 -12.80 -7.22
N GLN A 249 -9.91 -13.75 -7.59
CA GLN A 249 -11.34 -13.52 -7.79
C GLN A 249 -12.02 -13.10 -6.49
N ALA A 250 -11.73 -13.79 -5.39
CA ALA A 250 -12.29 -13.47 -4.07
C ALA A 250 -11.81 -12.13 -3.51
N ALA A 251 -10.65 -11.62 -3.95
CA ALA A 251 -10.17 -10.29 -3.56
C ALA A 251 -11.13 -9.16 -4.01
N GLU A 252 -11.89 -9.39 -5.09
CA GLU A 252 -12.88 -8.44 -5.62
C GLU A 252 -14.23 -8.52 -4.89
N ASP A 253 -14.44 -9.51 -4.02
CA ASP A 253 -15.72 -9.67 -3.29
C ASP A 253 -15.84 -8.61 -2.19
N PRO A 254 -16.92 -7.79 -2.20
CA PRO A 254 -17.13 -6.72 -1.21
C PRO A 254 -17.13 -7.21 0.25
N TYR A 255 -17.55 -8.45 0.49
CA TYR A 255 -17.57 -9.02 1.85
C TYR A 255 -16.17 -9.28 2.41
N ASN A 256 -15.14 -9.39 1.55
CA ASN A 256 -13.75 -9.57 1.98
C ASN A 256 -13.04 -8.24 2.32
N LEU A 257 -13.60 -7.09 1.96
CA LEU A 257 -12.93 -5.79 2.19
C LEU A 257 -12.70 -5.53 3.69
N GLY A 258 -13.67 -5.87 4.54
CA GLY A 258 -13.54 -5.68 5.99
C GLY A 258 -12.58 -6.66 6.69
N SER A 259 -12.24 -7.78 6.06
CA SER A 259 -11.37 -8.82 6.64
C SER A 259 -9.89 -8.66 6.27
N SER A 260 -9.58 -7.94 5.21
CA SER A 260 -8.20 -7.69 4.77
C SER A 260 -7.49 -6.66 5.65
N SER A 261 -6.17 -6.83 5.85
CA SER A 261 -5.34 -5.86 6.58
C SER A 261 -5.20 -4.55 5.80
N HIS A 262 -5.09 -4.64 4.49
CA HIS A 262 -5.06 -3.53 3.56
C HIS A 262 -6.08 -3.72 2.44
N LEU A 263 -6.50 -2.60 1.84
CA LEU A 263 -7.33 -2.56 0.64
C LEU A 263 -6.54 -1.83 -0.45
N LEU A 264 -6.65 -2.29 -1.69
CA LEU A 264 -6.09 -1.60 -2.84
C LEU A 264 -7.21 -0.95 -3.64
N TYR A 265 -7.18 0.38 -3.72
CA TYR A 265 -7.96 1.15 -4.66
C TYR A 265 -7.24 1.19 -6.01
N VAL A 266 -7.96 0.87 -7.06
CA VAL A 266 -7.51 1.00 -8.46
C VAL A 266 -8.44 2.01 -9.14
N GLY A 267 -7.86 3.05 -9.68
CA GLY A 267 -8.62 4.11 -10.33
C GLY A 267 -7.85 4.79 -11.47
N ARG A 268 -8.50 5.77 -12.08
CA ARG A 268 -7.92 6.60 -13.14
C ARG A 268 -8.08 8.07 -12.81
N ARG A 269 -7.07 8.87 -13.12
CA ARG A 269 -7.20 10.33 -13.09
C ARG A 269 -8.22 10.79 -14.12
N LEU A 270 -9.23 11.56 -13.70
CA LEU A 270 -10.24 12.16 -14.58
C LEU A 270 -9.77 13.48 -15.21
#